data_cb3fdcf35455620bd17ba20f1418b1ab
#
_entry.id   cb3fdcf35455620bd17ba20f1418b1ab
#
_cell.length_a   1.000
_cell.length_b   1.000
_cell.length_c   1.000
_cell.angle_alpha   90.00
_cell.angle_beta   90.00
_cell.angle_gamma   90.00
#
_symmetry.space_group_name_H-M   'P 1'
#
loop_
_entity.id
_entity.type
_entity.pdbx_description
1 polymer ?
#
loop_
_entity_poly.entity_id
_entity_poly.type
_entity_poly.pdbx_seq_one_letter_code
_entity_poly.pdbx_strand_id
1 'polypeptide(L)' 'VKFSFSTFNSEVIFKNTKFKDLLYFHKVDFYQPTQFHFTDFTKKAFFSNTHFFKEIHFTISVYQRNVKI' A
#
# COMPACT_ATOMS: atom_id res chain seq x y z
N VAL A 1 -2.73 4.81 -10.02
CA VAL A 1 -3.72 4.83 -8.92
C VAL A 1 -3.18 5.75 -7.83
N LYS A 2 -4.00 6.70 -7.42
CA LYS A 2 -3.58 7.70 -6.46
C LYS A 2 -4.59 7.85 -5.33
N PHE A 3 -4.12 7.77 -4.10
CA PHE A 3 -4.90 8.06 -2.91
C PHE A 3 -4.27 9.26 -2.21
N SER A 4 -5.05 10.32 -1.97
CA SER A 4 -4.54 11.54 -1.36
C SER A 4 -5.45 11.99 -0.23
N PHE A 5 -4.83 12.46 0.87
CA PHE A 5 -5.54 13.04 2.00
C PHE A 5 -6.66 12.16 2.53
N SER A 6 -6.38 10.87 2.61
CA SER A 6 -7.38 9.88 2.98
C SER A 6 -7.04 9.23 4.30
N THR A 7 -8.07 8.71 4.98
CA THR A 7 -7.91 8.01 6.25
C THR A 7 -8.63 6.67 6.15
N PHE A 8 -7.93 5.62 6.53
CA PHE A 8 -8.51 4.28 6.61
C PHE A 8 -8.64 3.91 8.08
N ASN A 9 -9.87 3.82 8.56
CA ASN A 9 -10.15 3.51 9.96
C ASN A 9 -10.35 2.03 10.22
N SER A 10 -10.38 1.23 9.17
CA SER A 10 -10.54 -0.21 9.26
C SER A 10 -9.36 -0.90 8.60
N GLU A 11 -9.24 -2.19 8.85
CA GLU A 11 -8.20 -3.00 8.22
C GLU A 11 -8.30 -2.91 6.69
N VAL A 12 -7.14 -2.77 6.05
CA VAL A 12 -7.05 -2.69 4.59
C VAL A 12 -6.35 -3.95 4.08
N ILE A 13 -7.00 -4.65 3.18
CA ILE A 13 -6.47 -5.88 2.63
C ILE A 13 -6.52 -5.82 1.11
N PHE A 14 -5.34 -5.98 0.50
CA PHE A 14 -5.21 -6.17 -0.95
C PHE A 14 -4.83 -7.62 -1.17
N LYS A 15 -5.71 -8.38 -1.81
CA LYS A 15 -5.51 -9.81 -2.00
C LYS A 15 -5.60 -10.14 -3.48
N ASN A 16 -4.57 -10.82 -3.99
CA ASN A 16 -4.51 -11.21 -5.40
C ASN A 16 -4.70 -10.02 -6.34
N THR A 17 -4.07 -8.90 -5.99
CA THR A 17 -4.23 -7.64 -6.69
C THR A 17 -3.00 -7.33 -7.52
N LYS A 18 -3.21 -6.82 -8.71
CA LYS A 18 -2.13 -6.38 -9.59
C LYS A 18 -2.29 -4.89 -9.87
N PHE A 19 -1.28 -4.13 -9.49
CA PHE A 19 -1.23 -2.69 -9.80
C PHE A 19 -0.38 -2.51 -11.05
N LYS A 20 -1.04 -2.27 -12.18
CA LYS A 20 -0.38 -2.15 -13.48
C LYS A 20 0.30 -0.79 -13.66
N ASP A 21 -0.18 0.23 -12.98
CA ASP A 21 0.36 1.58 -13.03
C ASP A 21 0.96 1.97 -11.69
N LEU A 22 1.48 3.19 -11.63
CA LEU A 22 2.01 3.73 -10.39
C LEU A 22 0.95 3.73 -9.31
N LEU A 23 1.34 3.29 -8.13
CA LEU A 23 0.50 3.37 -6.94
C LEU A 23 1.08 4.47 -6.05
N TYR A 24 0.25 5.44 -5.72
CA TYR A 24 0.72 6.61 -4.98
C TYR A 24 -0.21 6.91 -3.82
N PHE A 25 0.35 6.85 -2.62
CA PHE A 25 -0.33 7.28 -1.40
C PHE A 25 0.32 8.57 -0.93
N HIS A 26 -0.46 9.61 -0.75
CA HIS A 26 0.02 10.91 -0.32
C HIS A 26 -0.83 11.44 0.82
N LYS A 27 -0.21 11.63 1.97
CA LYS A 27 -0.87 12.10 3.19
C LYS A 27 -2.06 11.21 3.55
N VAL A 28 -1.79 9.92 3.63
CA VAL A 28 -2.79 8.90 3.96
C VAL A 28 -2.44 8.30 5.31
N ASP A 29 -3.44 8.14 6.17
CA ASP A 29 -3.29 7.52 7.47
C ASP A 29 -3.99 6.18 7.52
N PHE A 30 -3.26 5.15 7.91
CA PHE A 30 -3.79 3.80 8.10
C PHE A 30 -3.82 3.52 9.61
N TYR A 31 -4.99 3.53 10.21
CA TYR A 31 -5.12 3.34 11.66
C TYR A 31 -5.20 1.89 12.09
N GLN A 32 -5.45 0.97 11.17
CA GLN A 32 -5.52 -0.45 11.43
C GLN A 32 -4.53 -1.20 10.53
N PRO A 33 -4.31 -2.51 10.75
CA PRO A 33 -3.35 -3.24 9.95
C PRO A 33 -3.63 -3.19 8.46
N THR A 34 -2.57 -3.15 7.67
CA THR A 34 -2.64 -3.16 6.21
C THR A 34 -1.93 -4.39 5.70
N GLN A 35 -2.57 -5.13 4.81
CA GLN A 35 -2.01 -6.36 4.27
C GLN A 35 -2.01 -6.36 2.74
N PHE A 36 -0.90 -6.80 2.18
CA PHE A 36 -0.76 -7.03 0.75
C PHE A 36 -0.43 -8.50 0.55
N HIS A 37 -1.43 -9.29 0.13
CA HIS A 37 -1.28 -10.72 -0.11
C HIS A 37 -1.28 -11.01 -1.60
N PHE A 38 -0.21 -11.65 -2.09
CA PHE A 38 -0.11 -12.01 -3.51
C PHE A 38 -0.37 -10.80 -4.40
N THR A 39 0.19 -9.67 -4.02
CA THR A 39 0.00 -8.42 -4.73
C THR A 39 1.22 -8.14 -5.60
N ASP A 40 0.98 -7.78 -6.83
CA ASP A 40 2.02 -7.48 -7.81
C ASP A 40 2.06 -5.98 -8.06
N PHE A 41 3.18 -5.37 -7.69
CA PHE A 41 3.45 -3.96 -7.99
C PHE A 41 4.28 -3.89 -9.26
N THR A 42 3.62 -3.80 -10.40
CA THR A 42 4.30 -3.80 -11.71
C THR A 42 5.17 -2.58 -11.88
N LYS A 43 4.70 -1.45 -11.39
CA LYS A 43 5.46 -0.21 -11.35
C LYS A 43 5.68 0.20 -9.89
N LYS A 44 6.32 1.36 -9.69
CA LYS A 44 6.66 1.78 -8.34
C LYS A 44 5.43 2.11 -7.50
N ALA A 45 5.51 1.82 -6.22
CA ALA A 45 4.52 2.22 -5.24
C ALA A 45 5.18 3.19 -4.27
N PHE A 46 4.56 4.35 -4.10
CA PHE A 46 5.06 5.40 -3.22
C PHE A 46 4.10 5.64 -2.06
N PHE A 47 4.67 5.79 -0.88
CA PHE A 47 3.93 6.14 0.33
C PHE A 47 4.51 7.44 0.88
N SER A 48 4.02 8.57 0.36
CA SER A 48 4.55 9.88 0.71
C SER A 48 3.75 10.50 1.84
N ASN A 49 4.44 10.86 2.94
CA ASN A 49 3.80 11.43 4.13
C ASN A 49 2.62 10.57 4.61
N THR A 50 2.78 9.25 4.51
CA THR A 50 1.78 8.28 4.86
C THR A 50 2.17 7.61 6.16
N HIS A 51 1.22 7.46 7.06
CA HIS A 51 1.45 6.89 8.37
C HIS A 51 0.72 5.57 8.54
N PHE A 52 1.47 4.57 8.98
CA PHE A 52 0.93 3.26 9.33
C PHE A 52 1.01 3.13 10.85
N PHE A 53 -0.13 3.24 11.52
CA PHE A 53 -0.17 3.18 12.98
C PHE A 53 -0.17 1.75 13.52
N LYS A 54 -0.43 0.78 12.66
CA LYS A 54 -0.34 -0.64 12.97
C LYS A 54 0.57 -1.31 11.95
N GLU A 55 0.74 -2.62 12.07
CA GLU A 55 1.67 -3.34 11.20
C GLU A 55 1.20 -3.37 9.75
N ILE A 56 2.17 -3.42 8.85
CA ILE A 56 1.94 -3.61 7.43
C ILE A 56 2.61 -4.92 7.02
N HIS A 57 1.88 -5.78 6.30
CA HIS A 57 2.36 -7.09 5.91
C HIS A 57 2.40 -7.23 4.39
N PHE A 58 3.51 -7.74 3.89
CA PHE A 58 3.67 -8.10 2.48
C PHE A 58 3.88 -9.61 2.42
N THR A 59 2.87 -10.36 1.96
CA THR A 59 2.95 -11.80 1.86
C THR A 59 3.00 -12.24 0.41
N ILE A 60 4.13 -12.83 0.00
CA ILE A 60 4.33 -13.32 -1.37
C ILE A 60 3.94 -12.25 -2.40
N SER A 61 4.51 -11.06 -2.24
CA SER A 61 4.23 -9.93 -3.12
C SER A 61 5.52 -9.51 -3.84
N VAL A 62 5.38 -9.08 -5.09
CA VAL A 62 6.50 -8.58 -5.87
C VAL A 62 6.62 -7.09 -5.60
N TYR A 63 7.48 -6.72 -4.65
CA TYR A 63 7.55 -5.34 -4.20
C TYR A 63 8.96 -4.78 -4.03
N GLN A 64 9.97 -5.65 -3.92
CA GLN A 64 11.30 -5.26 -3.43
C GLN A 64 11.91 -4.02 -4.08
N ARG A 65 11.76 -3.88 -5.38
CA ARG A 65 12.33 -2.76 -6.11
C ARG A 65 11.34 -1.65 -6.38
N ASN A 66 10.05 -1.95 -6.20
CA ASN A 66 8.98 -1.08 -6.68
C ASN A 66 8.24 -0.35 -5.56
N VAL A 67 8.53 -0.67 -4.30
CA VAL A 67 7.84 -0.04 -3.17
C VAL A 67 8.78 0.93 -2.47
N LYS A 68 8.31 2.16 -2.28
CA LYS A 68 9.00 3.21 -1.53
C LYS A 68 8.13 3.67 -0.37
N ILE A 69 8.63 3.49 0.81
CA ILE A 69 7.91 3.89 2.04
C ILE A 69 8.62 5.07 2.69
#